data_bb4e8ea858ecdc533ce06dc7b71593c9
#
_entry.id   bb4e8ea858ecdc533ce06dc7b71593c9
#
_cell.length_a   1.000
_cell.length_b   1.000
_cell.length_c   1.000
_cell.angle_alpha   90.00
_cell.angle_beta   90.00
_cell.angle_gamma   90.00
#
_symmetry.space_group_name_H-M   'P 1'
#
loop_
_entity.id
_entity.type
_entity.pdbx_description
1 polymer ?
#
loop_
_entity_poly.entity_id
_entity_poly.type
_entity_poly.pdbx_seq_one_letter_code
_entity_poly.pdbx_strand_id
1 'polypeptide(L)'
;MEPLFLLDAYGVIYRSYFAFISKPLRNPRGENVSAVFGFYRSLFQLWDRYKPTSFAAVFDSSVPTFRHEMFDAYKATRQKTPEDLHAQIPLVEEILRLLGVPVLRADRYEADDIIATLAAKCRAENRPCYVISSDKDLLQLVGGSVRALRPDRDQGFVLVGPAEVEEEIGRASCRERVSFLV
;
A
#
# COMPACT_ATOMS: atom_id res chain seq x y z
N MET A 1 1.55 -4.00 -24.16
CA MET A 1 2.50 -3.50 -23.13
C MET A 1 2.36 -4.35 -21.88
N GLU A 2 3.46 -4.65 -21.22
CA GLU A 2 3.45 -5.42 -19.98
C GLU A 2 2.81 -4.61 -18.84
N PRO A 3 2.00 -5.27 -17.99
CA PRO A 3 1.36 -4.59 -16.87
C PRO A 3 2.39 -4.10 -15.84
N LEU A 4 2.17 -2.90 -15.30
CA LEU A 4 2.95 -2.36 -14.17
C LEU A 4 2.23 -2.63 -12.85
N PHE A 5 2.96 -3.17 -11.87
CA PHE A 5 2.47 -3.38 -10.52
C PHE A 5 3.15 -2.40 -9.57
N LEU A 6 2.37 -1.62 -8.83
CA LEU A 6 2.82 -0.60 -7.88
C LEU A 6 2.36 -1.01 -6.48
N LEU A 7 3.29 -1.34 -5.61
CA LEU A 7 3.01 -1.72 -4.23
C LEU A 7 3.17 -0.51 -3.31
N ASP A 8 2.10 -0.12 -2.64
CA ASP A 8 2.17 0.74 -1.46
C ASP A 8 2.82 -0.05 -0.32
N ALA A 9 4.11 0.22 -0.09
CA ALA A 9 4.90 -0.57 0.84
C ALA A 9 4.44 -0.38 2.29
N TYR A 10 4.17 0.86 2.72
CA TYR A 10 3.74 1.12 4.08
C TYR A 10 2.40 0.49 4.42
N GLY A 11 1.43 0.56 3.51
CA GLY A 11 0.12 -0.08 3.70
C GLY A 11 0.23 -1.57 3.97
N VAL A 12 1.11 -2.28 3.24
CA VAL A 12 1.34 -3.72 3.44
C VAL A 12 2.19 -4.00 4.68
N ILE A 13 3.20 -3.18 4.98
CA ILE A 13 4.04 -3.30 6.19
C ILE A 13 3.18 -3.18 7.46
N TYR A 14 2.38 -2.11 7.57
CA TYR A 14 1.51 -1.89 8.71
C TYR A 14 0.49 -3.01 8.87
N ARG A 15 -0.19 -3.38 7.80
CA ARG A 15 -1.13 -4.51 7.81
C ARG A 15 -0.45 -5.79 8.31
N SER A 16 0.75 -6.08 7.86
CA SER A 16 1.53 -7.25 8.24
C SER A 16 1.88 -7.23 9.72
N TYR A 17 2.31 -6.09 10.24
CA TYR A 17 2.62 -5.92 11.66
C TYR A 17 1.39 -6.16 12.54
N PHE A 18 0.28 -5.47 12.24
CA PHE A 18 -0.93 -5.56 13.04
C PHE A 18 -1.64 -6.92 12.94
N ALA A 19 -1.43 -7.68 11.87
CA ALA A 19 -1.94 -9.05 11.77
C ALA A 19 -1.37 -9.98 12.85
N PHE A 20 -0.18 -9.68 13.39
CA PHE A 20 0.49 -10.46 14.43
C PHE A 20 0.54 -9.74 15.78
N ILE A 21 -0.21 -8.66 15.98
CA ILE A 21 -0.10 -7.82 17.19
C ILE A 21 -0.37 -8.60 18.48
N SER A 22 -1.29 -9.56 18.47
CA SER A 22 -1.62 -10.39 19.62
C SER A 22 -0.60 -11.52 19.89
N LYS A 23 0.14 -11.94 18.86
CA LYS A 23 1.16 -13.00 18.94
C LYS A 23 2.31 -12.67 17.98
N PRO A 24 3.21 -11.75 18.35
CA PRO A 24 4.32 -11.35 17.51
C PRO A 24 5.28 -12.49 17.20
N LEU A 25 5.72 -12.55 15.95
CA LEU A 25 6.77 -13.47 15.53
C LEU A 25 8.11 -12.91 15.97
N ARG A 26 8.93 -13.73 16.62
CA ARG A 26 10.25 -13.31 17.10
C ARG A 26 11.34 -14.18 16.49
N ASN A 27 12.45 -13.54 16.16
CA ASN A 27 13.67 -14.24 15.76
C ASN A 27 14.39 -14.87 17.00
N PRO A 28 15.46 -15.65 16.81
CA PRO A 28 16.22 -16.23 17.92
C PRO A 28 16.83 -15.22 18.90
N ARG A 29 16.96 -13.95 18.50
CA ARG A 29 17.44 -12.85 19.36
C ARG A 29 16.31 -12.19 20.16
N GLY A 30 15.05 -12.64 19.99
CA GLY A 30 13.87 -12.10 20.65
C GLY A 30 13.28 -10.85 19.96
N GLU A 31 13.85 -10.41 18.84
CA GLU A 31 13.37 -9.23 18.09
C GLU A 31 12.09 -9.56 17.31
N ASN A 32 11.16 -8.61 17.27
CA ASN A 32 9.92 -8.75 16.50
C ASN A 32 10.23 -8.67 14.99
N VAL A 33 9.79 -9.68 14.24
CA VAL A 33 9.96 -9.78 12.78
C VAL A 33 8.62 -9.94 12.03
N SER A 34 7.52 -9.65 12.71
CA SER A 34 6.17 -9.87 12.19
C SER A 34 5.89 -9.11 10.92
N ALA A 35 6.32 -7.84 10.84
CA ALA A 35 6.12 -7.01 9.66
C ALA A 35 6.91 -7.55 8.46
N VAL A 36 8.18 -7.89 8.66
CA VAL A 36 9.05 -8.48 7.62
C VAL A 36 8.44 -9.78 7.11
N PHE A 37 8.10 -10.70 8.01
CA PHE A 37 7.51 -11.98 7.63
C PHE A 37 6.21 -11.81 6.86
N GLY A 38 5.26 -11.03 7.41
CA GLY A 38 3.94 -10.82 6.80
C GLY A 38 4.01 -10.11 5.46
N PHE A 39 4.92 -9.13 5.32
CA PHE A 39 5.17 -8.43 4.07
C PHE A 39 5.64 -9.39 2.98
N TYR A 40 6.69 -10.17 3.23
CA TYR A 40 7.25 -11.09 2.23
C TYR A 40 6.32 -12.25 1.93
N ARG A 41 5.58 -12.75 2.92
CA ARG A 41 4.53 -13.72 2.68
C ARG A 41 3.48 -13.19 1.68
N SER A 42 3.03 -11.95 1.88
CA SER A 42 2.07 -11.32 0.97
C SER A 42 2.66 -11.07 -0.42
N LEU A 43 3.91 -10.59 -0.47
CA LEU A 43 4.62 -10.33 -1.72
C LEU A 43 4.79 -11.62 -2.55
N PHE A 44 5.22 -12.71 -1.94
CA PHE A 44 5.39 -13.99 -2.63
C PHE A 44 4.06 -14.58 -3.10
N GLN A 45 2.98 -14.45 -2.31
CA GLN A 45 1.65 -14.84 -2.75
C GLN A 45 1.19 -14.04 -3.99
N LEU A 46 1.49 -12.75 -4.02
CA LEU A 46 1.20 -11.89 -5.17
C LEU A 46 2.02 -12.31 -6.39
N TRP A 47 3.30 -12.56 -6.22
CA TRP A 47 4.18 -12.97 -7.31
C TRP A 47 3.79 -14.34 -7.88
N ASP A 48 3.46 -15.29 -7.02
CA ASP A 48 3.02 -16.62 -7.44
C ASP A 48 1.72 -16.56 -8.27
N ARG A 49 0.78 -15.72 -7.83
CA ARG A 49 -0.53 -15.57 -8.47
C ARG A 49 -0.50 -14.76 -9.75
N TYR A 50 0.20 -13.62 -9.76
CA TYR A 50 0.14 -12.65 -10.85
C TYR A 50 1.40 -12.64 -11.73
N LYS A 51 2.51 -13.21 -11.29
CA LYS A 51 3.80 -13.31 -11.99
C LYS A 51 4.20 -12.00 -12.67
N PRO A 52 4.27 -10.87 -11.90
CA PRO A 52 4.52 -9.57 -12.47
C PRO A 52 5.91 -9.49 -13.10
N THR A 53 6.00 -8.99 -14.33
CA THR A 53 7.25 -8.73 -15.04
C THR A 53 7.75 -7.30 -14.82
N SER A 54 6.84 -6.37 -14.53
CA SER A 54 7.16 -4.99 -14.16
C SER A 54 6.54 -4.68 -12.80
N PHE A 55 7.38 -4.52 -11.78
CA PHE A 55 6.96 -4.33 -10.40
C PHE A 55 7.82 -3.28 -9.71
N ALA A 56 7.23 -2.43 -8.86
CA ALA A 56 7.95 -1.52 -8.00
C ALA A 56 7.27 -1.39 -6.63
N ALA A 57 8.08 -1.28 -5.58
CA ALA A 57 7.63 -0.94 -4.24
C ALA A 57 7.80 0.57 -4.01
N VAL A 58 6.73 1.23 -3.58
CA VAL A 58 6.70 2.69 -3.39
C VAL A 58 6.66 2.98 -1.89
N PHE A 59 7.58 3.82 -1.44
CA PHE A 59 7.73 4.23 -0.05
C PHE A 59 7.47 5.72 0.09
N ASP A 60 6.97 6.12 1.26
CA ASP A 60 6.87 7.54 1.65
C ASP A 60 8.25 8.20 1.72
N SER A 61 8.26 9.52 1.57
CA SER A 61 9.44 10.35 1.83
C SER A 61 10.01 10.08 3.23
N SER A 62 11.34 10.08 3.32
CA SER A 62 12.06 10.03 4.60
C SER A 62 12.16 11.41 5.28
N VAL A 63 11.77 12.47 4.56
CA VAL A 63 11.74 13.84 5.04
C VAL A 63 10.30 14.38 5.05
N PRO A 64 9.99 15.44 5.80
CA PRO A 64 8.68 16.05 5.79
C PRO A 64 8.20 16.35 4.37
N THR A 65 6.93 16.10 4.11
CA THR A 65 6.33 16.35 2.78
C THR A 65 5.92 17.81 2.64
N PHE A 66 5.70 18.27 1.42
CA PHE A 66 5.22 19.64 1.15
C PHE A 66 3.91 19.95 1.87
N ARG A 67 3.09 18.90 2.21
CA ARG A 67 1.85 19.08 2.98
C ARG A 67 2.12 19.54 4.42
N HIS A 68 3.23 19.11 5.02
CA HIS A 68 3.64 19.57 6.35
C HIS A 68 4.07 21.04 6.33
N GLU A 69 4.67 21.50 5.21
CA GLU A 69 5.04 22.90 5.05
C GLU A 69 3.82 23.81 4.81
N MET A 70 2.79 23.28 4.15
CA MET A 70 1.54 24.01 3.89
C MET A 70 0.59 24.04 5.09
N PHE A 71 0.65 23.02 5.96
CA PHE A 71 -0.25 22.87 7.08
C PHE A 71 0.43 22.10 8.23
N ASP A 72 0.86 22.81 9.27
CA ASP A 72 1.62 22.28 10.40
C ASP A 72 0.90 21.13 11.15
N ALA A 73 -0.43 21.15 11.16
CA ALA A 73 -1.24 20.10 11.78
C ALA A 73 -1.45 18.87 10.89
N TYR A 74 -0.86 18.83 9.68
CA TYR A 74 -1.01 17.69 8.79
C TYR A 74 -0.50 16.41 9.45
N LYS A 75 -1.37 15.41 9.57
CA LYS A 75 -1.07 14.13 10.23
C LYS A 75 -0.58 14.23 11.70
N ALA A 76 -0.72 15.39 12.37
CA ALA A 76 -0.27 15.60 13.75
C ALA A 76 -0.97 14.67 14.76
N THR A 77 -2.18 14.22 14.46
CA THR A 77 -2.95 13.29 15.29
C THR A 77 -2.65 11.81 15.03
N ARG A 78 -1.81 11.49 14.04
CA ARG A 78 -1.43 10.08 13.80
C ARG A 78 -0.62 9.53 14.98
N GLN A 79 -1.00 8.33 15.41
CA GLN A 79 -0.22 7.61 16.41
C GLN A 79 1.19 7.37 15.89
N LYS A 80 2.17 7.53 16.78
CA LYS A 80 3.58 7.23 16.43
C LYS A 80 3.70 5.76 16.04
N THR A 81 4.47 5.50 15.00
CA THR A 81 4.85 4.14 14.61
C THR A 81 5.52 3.44 15.79
N PRO A 82 5.09 2.23 16.18
CA PRO A 82 5.77 1.45 17.21
C PRO A 82 7.26 1.30 16.88
N GLU A 83 8.12 1.41 17.90
CA GLU A 83 9.59 1.39 17.71
C GLU A 83 10.06 0.09 17.06
N ASP A 84 9.48 -1.04 17.48
CA ASP A 84 9.79 -2.36 16.92
C ASP A 84 9.29 -2.54 15.48
N LEU A 85 8.24 -1.82 15.06
CA LEU A 85 7.85 -1.74 13.66
C LEU A 85 8.81 -0.85 12.87
N HIS A 86 9.18 0.31 13.44
CA HIS A 86 10.12 1.23 12.80
C HIS A 86 11.45 0.56 12.47
N ALA A 87 11.96 -0.29 13.37
CA ALA A 87 13.19 -1.06 13.16
C ALA A 87 13.10 -2.09 12.02
N GLN A 88 11.88 -2.54 11.66
CA GLN A 88 11.67 -3.53 10.60
C GLN A 88 11.58 -2.91 9.20
N ILE A 89 11.24 -1.62 9.07
CA ILE A 89 11.07 -0.95 7.78
C ILE A 89 12.36 -0.99 6.93
N PRO A 90 13.55 -0.62 7.47
CA PRO A 90 14.79 -0.72 6.71
C PRO A 90 15.12 -2.14 6.23
N LEU A 91 14.78 -3.15 7.03
CA LEU A 91 14.99 -4.56 6.65
C LEU A 91 14.11 -4.97 5.46
N VAL A 92 12.84 -4.52 5.45
CA VAL A 92 11.96 -4.74 4.30
C VAL A 92 12.56 -4.09 3.05
N GLU A 93 13.01 -2.85 3.15
CA GLU A 93 13.58 -2.13 2.01
C GLU A 93 14.87 -2.79 1.48
N GLU A 94 15.76 -3.21 2.39
CA GLU A 94 17.01 -3.90 2.03
C GLU A 94 16.75 -5.21 1.29
N ILE A 95 15.84 -6.04 1.82
CA ILE A 95 15.52 -7.33 1.18
C ILE A 95 14.85 -7.10 -0.20
N LEU A 96 13.99 -6.09 -0.36
CA LEU A 96 13.44 -5.73 -1.68
C LEU A 96 14.55 -5.43 -2.68
N ARG A 97 15.56 -4.64 -2.30
CA ARG A 97 16.71 -4.34 -3.15
C ARG A 97 17.53 -5.59 -3.48
N LEU A 98 17.75 -6.47 -2.52
CA LEU A 98 18.44 -7.75 -2.73
C LEU A 98 17.68 -8.68 -3.69
N LEU A 99 16.35 -8.62 -3.70
CA LEU A 99 15.49 -9.33 -4.66
C LEU A 99 15.44 -8.65 -6.05
N GLY A 100 16.14 -7.52 -6.24
CA GLY A 100 16.12 -6.77 -7.48
C GLY A 100 14.83 -5.99 -7.72
N VAL A 101 14.01 -5.77 -6.67
CA VAL A 101 12.78 -5.00 -6.77
C VAL A 101 13.11 -3.51 -6.72
N PRO A 102 12.71 -2.70 -7.73
CA PRO A 102 12.83 -1.26 -7.66
C PRO A 102 12.08 -0.69 -6.46
N VAL A 103 12.80 0.07 -5.63
CA VAL A 103 12.25 0.83 -4.50
C VAL A 103 12.17 2.29 -4.93
N LEU A 104 10.94 2.81 -5.02
CA LEU A 104 10.66 4.18 -5.42
C LEU A 104 10.37 5.03 -4.19
N ARG A 105 11.04 6.16 -4.10
CA ARG A 105 10.83 7.20 -3.10
C ARG A 105 11.17 8.56 -3.71
N ALA A 106 10.39 9.56 -3.39
CA ALA A 106 10.67 10.94 -3.79
C ALA A 106 10.64 11.84 -2.55
N ASP A 107 11.67 12.66 -2.39
CA ASP A 107 11.73 13.61 -1.28
C ASP A 107 10.54 14.58 -1.35
N ARG A 108 9.93 14.85 -0.19
CA ARG A 108 8.79 15.74 -0.01
C ARG A 108 7.45 15.23 -0.57
N TYR A 109 7.39 14.01 -1.16
CA TYR A 109 6.18 13.40 -1.68
C TYR A 109 5.84 12.12 -0.91
N GLU A 110 4.56 11.83 -0.78
CA GLU A 110 4.07 10.58 -0.20
C GLU A 110 4.03 9.47 -1.28
N ALA A 111 3.98 8.23 -0.84
CA ALA A 111 3.85 7.08 -1.75
C ALA A 111 2.63 7.23 -2.68
N ASP A 112 1.53 7.77 -2.16
CA ASP A 112 0.30 8.02 -2.91
C ASP A 112 0.50 8.97 -4.10
N ASP A 113 1.35 10.00 -3.93
CA ASP A 113 1.65 10.96 -5.00
C ASP A 113 2.41 10.28 -6.15
N ILE A 114 3.38 9.44 -5.79
CA ILE A 114 4.18 8.67 -6.76
C ILE A 114 3.29 7.66 -7.48
N ILE A 115 2.48 6.91 -6.73
CA ILE A 115 1.54 5.92 -7.28
C ILE A 115 0.54 6.59 -8.21
N ALA A 116 -0.06 7.71 -7.80
CA ALA A 116 -1.01 8.47 -8.62
C ALA A 116 -0.37 8.97 -9.93
N THR A 117 0.86 9.48 -9.85
CA THR A 117 1.61 9.95 -11.01
C THR A 117 1.86 8.82 -12.01
N LEU A 118 2.35 7.68 -11.53
CA LEU A 118 2.64 6.52 -12.38
C LEU A 118 1.36 5.89 -12.95
N ALA A 119 0.29 5.80 -12.17
CA ALA A 119 -1.02 5.32 -12.63
C ALA A 119 -1.61 6.23 -13.71
N ALA A 120 -1.50 7.56 -13.54
CA ALA A 120 -1.94 8.53 -14.56
C ALA A 120 -1.14 8.36 -15.87
N LYS A 121 0.17 8.16 -15.78
CA LYS A 121 1.03 7.90 -16.94
C LYS A 121 0.63 6.59 -17.64
N CYS A 122 0.43 5.51 -16.89
CA CYS A 122 -0.04 4.24 -17.43
C CYS A 122 -1.39 4.39 -18.13
N ARG A 123 -2.31 5.19 -17.58
CA ARG A 123 -3.60 5.47 -18.19
C ARG A 123 -3.46 6.22 -19.52
N ALA A 124 -2.61 7.24 -19.57
CA ALA A 124 -2.34 7.99 -20.80
C ALA A 124 -1.73 7.13 -21.91
N GLU A 125 -0.88 6.16 -21.54
CA GLU A 125 -0.26 5.21 -22.46
C GLU A 125 -1.13 3.96 -22.73
N ASN A 126 -2.33 3.87 -22.15
CA ASN A 126 -3.20 2.70 -22.17
C ASN A 126 -2.48 1.40 -21.72
N ARG A 127 -1.54 1.54 -20.79
CA ARG A 127 -0.79 0.45 -20.18
C ARG A 127 -1.54 -0.11 -18.98
N PRO A 128 -1.77 -1.42 -18.87
CA PRO A 128 -2.36 -2.00 -17.66
C PRO A 128 -1.52 -1.67 -16.42
N CYS A 129 -2.19 -1.21 -15.36
CA CYS A 129 -1.54 -0.85 -14.10
C CYS A 129 -2.35 -1.42 -12.92
N TYR A 130 -1.65 -2.06 -11.99
CA TYR A 130 -2.22 -2.61 -10.76
C TYR A 130 -1.63 -1.91 -9.55
N VAL A 131 -2.48 -1.20 -8.80
CA VAL A 131 -2.12 -0.54 -7.55
C VAL A 131 -2.43 -1.49 -6.40
N ILE A 132 -1.39 -1.91 -5.67
CA ILE A 132 -1.51 -2.84 -4.54
C ILE A 132 -1.49 -2.02 -3.25
N SER A 133 -2.65 -1.80 -2.65
CA SER A 133 -2.79 -1.08 -1.39
C SER A 133 -4.05 -1.48 -0.64
N SER A 134 -4.06 -1.30 0.68
CA SER A 134 -5.24 -1.37 1.53
C SER A 134 -5.94 -0.02 1.70
N ASP A 135 -5.31 1.06 1.24
CA ASP A 135 -5.85 2.41 1.34
C ASP A 135 -7.00 2.61 0.36
N LYS A 136 -8.13 3.08 0.90
CA LYS A 136 -9.33 3.36 0.11
C LYS A 136 -9.17 4.60 -0.75
N ASP A 137 -8.33 5.54 -0.34
CA ASP A 137 -8.12 6.77 -1.07
C ASP A 137 -7.47 6.51 -2.44
N LEU A 138 -6.67 5.45 -2.55
CA LEU A 138 -6.09 5.02 -3.83
C LEU A 138 -7.11 4.39 -4.79
N LEU A 139 -8.32 4.04 -4.34
CA LEU A 139 -9.39 3.57 -5.21
C LEU A 139 -9.86 4.64 -6.21
N GLN A 140 -9.66 5.92 -5.90
CA GLN A 140 -9.91 7.01 -6.86
C GLN A 140 -9.09 6.90 -8.15
N LEU A 141 -8.00 6.14 -8.14
CA LEU A 141 -7.16 5.91 -9.32
C LEU A 141 -7.72 4.84 -10.25
N VAL A 142 -8.67 4.03 -9.78
CA VAL A 142 -9.24 2.93 -10.56
C VAL A 142 -10.08 3.47 -11.72
N GLY A 143 -9.79 3.00 -12.94
CA GLY A 143 -10.46 3.40 -14.16
C GLY A 143 -9.55 3.29 -15.38
N GLY A 144 -10.12 3.19 -16.57
CA GLY A 144 -9.37 2.94 -17.80
C GLY A 144 -8.52 1.67 -17.68
N SER A 145 -7.20 1.80 -17.83
CA SER A 145 -6.23 0.70 -17.71
C SER A 145 -5.77 0.43 -16.28
N VAL A 146 -6.23 1.20 -15.26
CA VAL A 146 -5.80 1.06 -13.86
C VAL A 146 -6.81 0.25 -13.06
N ARG A 147 -6.32 -0.69 -12.27
CA ARG A 147 -7.07 -1.53 -11.32
C ARG A 147 -6.38 -1.50 -9.97
N ALA A 148 -7.12 -1.78 -8.88
CA ALA A 148 -6.53 -1.99 -7.57
C ALA A 148 -6.48 -3.49 -7.22
N LEU A 149 -5.46 -3.89 -6.48
CA LEU A 149 -5.34 -5.19 -5.83
C LEU A 149 -5.33 -4.94 -4.33
N ARG A 150 -6.42 -5.27 -3.66
CA ARG A 150 -6.56 -5.08 -2.22
C ARG A 150 -6.19 -6.35 -1.48
N PRO A 151 -5.32 -6.26 -0.45
CA PRO A 151 -5.04 -7.40 0.41
C PRO A 151 -6.32 -7.87 1.13
N ASP A 152 -6.60 -9.15 1.02
CA ASP A 152 -7.72 -9.84 1.66
C ASP A 152 -7.23 -10.97 2.56
N ARG A 153 -8.02 -11.34 3.60
CA ARG A 153 -7.62 -12.39 4.55
C ARG A 153 -7.66 -13.79 3.96
N ASP A 154 -8.70 -14.06 3.19
CA ASP A 154 -9.02 -15.40 2.71
C ASP A 154 -8.47 -15.64 1.31
N GLN A 155 -8.50 -14.62 0.45
CA GLN A 155 -8.11 -14.70 -0.96
C GLN A 155 -6.70 -14.16 -1.24
N GLY A 156 -6.00 -13.64 -0.23
CA GLY A 156 -4.70 -12.97 -0.37
C GLY A 156 -4.84 -11.60 -1.01
N PHE A 157 -5.31 -11.53 -2.26
CA PHE A 157 -5.58 -10.27 -2.96
C PHE A 157 -6.88 -10.37 -3.79
N VAL A 158 -7.69 -9.32 -3.71
CA VAL A 158 -8.91 -9.14 -4.49
C VAL A 158 -8.71 -8.04 -5.51
N LEU A 159 -9.05 -8.33 -6.74
CA LEU A 159 -9.05 -7.35 -7.82
C LEU A 159 -10.27 -6.43 -7.68
N VAL A 160 -10.02 -5.12 -7.74
CA VAL A 160 -11.04 -4.08 -7.67
C VAL A 160 -10.97 -3.26 -8.95
N GLY A 161 -12.04 -3.32 -9.73
CA GLY A 161 -12.26 -2.53 -10.92
C GLY A 161 -13.28 -1.41 -10.69
N PRO A 162 -13.68 -0.68 -11.74
CA PRO A 162 -14.65 0.42 -11.63
C PRO A 162 -15.98 0.02 -11.03
N ALA A 163 -16.51 -1.15 -11.36
CA ALA A 163 -17.80 -1.61 -10.86
C ALA A 163 -17.79 -1.85 -9.35
N GLU A 164 -16.72 -2.46 -8.83
CA GLU A 164 -16.53 -2.69 -7.39
C GLU A 164 -16.33 -1.39 -6.63
N VAL A 165 -15.67 -0.39 -7.24
CA VAL A 165 -15.50 0.94 -6.65
C VAL A 165 -16.85 1.65 -6.54
N GLU A 166 -17.68 1.63 -7.58
CA GLU A 166 -19.02 2.21 -7.57
C GLU A 166 -19.90 1.59 -6.48
N GLU A 167 -19.84 0.27 -6.31
CA GLU A 167 -20.56 -0.44 -5.25
C GLU A 167 -20.08 -0.02 -3.87
N GLU A 168 -18.76 0.14 -3.66
CA GLU A 168 -18.19 0.57 -2.38
C GLU A 168 -18.57 2.02 -2.03
N ILE A 169 -18.54 2.94 -3.01
CA ILE A 169 -18.99 4.33 -2.85
C ILE A 169 -20.49 4.38 -2.56
N GLY A 170 -21.29 3.60 -3.27
CA GLY A 170 -22.74 3.52 -3.06
C GLY A 170 -23.09 3.05 -1.63
N ARG A 171 -22.35 2.08 -1.10
CA ARG A 171 -22.49 1.59 0.28
C ARG A 171 -22.07 2.64 1.31
N ALA A 172 -21.01 3.42 1.05
CA ALA A 172 -20.55 4.49 1.92
C ALA A 172 -21.60 5.61 2.01
N SER A 173 -22.15 6.06 0.88
CA SER A 173 -23.19 7.08 0.83
C SER A 173 -24.51 6.65 1.51
N CYS A 174 -24.82 5.35 1.53
CA CYS A 174 -25.96 4.80 2.25
C CYS A 174 -25.75 4.82 3.78
N ARG A 175 -24.53 4.56 4.27
CA ARG A 175 -24.21 4.61 5.71
C ARG A 175 -24.25 6.03 6.25
N GLU A 176 -23.79 7.03 5.51
CA GLU A 176 -23.87 8.43 5.92
C GLU A 176 -25.32 8.92 6.01
N ARG A 177 -26.20 8.52 5.09
CA ARG A 177 -27.63 8.89 5.15
C ARG A 177 -28.37 8.33 6.36
N VAL A 178 -27.96 7.17 6.89
CA VAL A 178 -28.59 6.55 8.06
C VAL A 178 -28.16 7.24 9.36
N SER A 179 -26.96 7.83 9.42
CA SER A 179 -26.48 8.54 10.62
C SER A 179 -27.08 9.95 10.80
N PHE A 180 -27.79 10.50 9.80
CA PHE A 180 -28.53 11.76 9.91
C PHE A 180 -30.01 11.60 10.30
N LEU A 181 -30.49 10.38 10.55
CA LEU A 181 -31.90 10.06 10.88
C LEU A 181 -32.09 9.54 12.32
N VAL A 182 -31.10 9.78 13.21
CA VAL A 182 -31.23 9.48 14.66
C VAL A 182 -31.02 10.75 15.48
#